data_1df40d106f76f625956e2751ac127b05
#
_entry.id   1df40d106f76f625956e2751ac127b05
#
_cell.length_a   1.000
_cell.length_b   1.000
_cell.length_c   1.000
_cell.angle_alpha   90.00
_cell.angle_beta   90.00
_cell.angle_gamma   90.00
#
_symmetry.space_group_name_H-M   'P 1'
#
loop_
_entity.id
_entity.type
_entity.pdbx_description
1 polymer ?
#
loop_
_entity_poly.entity_id
_entity_poly.type
_entity_poly.pdbx_seq_one_letter_code
_entity_poly.pdbx_strand_id
1 'polypeptide(L)'
;MILLPWVNKLSKKHILLILFVMFLLGSAYPTAKLGLNASIPPILFGAIRMAIVFIFLIPFCKIELPNKKYFLPLLGFSLCMGAGVNLFLYLSVNVATILSPIVIGAQLSIPLAIIISSIFIGETITYKKWILIISSFIGILLIGFDPKIADEILGLFLICCMAIFYALAQVFSRYLKELDVKFTNGFMGMVGCVTLLILSIFFEGNTIVHLKNLNFEAWL
;
A
#
# COMPACT_ATOMS: atom_id res chain seq x y z
N MET A 1 -4.65 -33.74 -0.30
CA MET A 1 -3.66 -32.77 0.22
C MET A 1 -2.57 -32.60 -0.85
N ILE A 2 -2.82 -31.70 -1.81
CA ILE A 2 -1.91 -31.46 -2.95
C ILE A 2 -0.95 -30.36 -2.46
N LEU A 3 0.12 -30.76 -1.79
CA LEU A 3 1.25 -29.88 -1.55
C LEU A 3 1.92 -29.59 -2.91
N LEU A 4 1.87 -28.32 -3.30
CA LEU A 4 2.44 -27.81 -4.55
C LEU A 4 3.90 -28.27 -4.67
N PRO A 5 4.33 -28.82 -5.81
CA PRO A 5 5.68 -29.37 -6.01
C PRO A 5 6.80 -28.31 -5.87
N TRP A 6 6.46 -27.04 -5.79
CA TRP A 6 7.38 -25.91 -5.61
C TRP A 6 7.89 -25.77 -4.16
N VAL A 7 7.16 -26.26 -3.15
CA VAL A 7 7.54 -26.13 -1.73
C VAL A 7 8.77 -26.97 -1.40
N ASN A 8 8.96 -28.11 -2.07
CA ASN A 8 10.12 -29.00 -1.86
C ASN A 8 11.44 -28.44 -2.40
N LYS A 9 11.45 -27.35 -3.17
CA LYS A 9 12.65 -26.70 -3.70
C LYS A 9 13.08 -25.44 -2.93
N LEU A 10 12.27 -24.97 -1.96
CA LEU A 10 12.62 -23.79 -1.16
C LEU A 10 13.65 -24.15 -0.10
N SER A 11 14.82 -23.54 -0.18
CA SER A 11 15.82 -23.61 0.89
C SER A 11 15.23 -23.09 2.21
N LYS A 12 15.59 -23.69 3.35
CA LYS A 12 15.17 -23.21 4.70
C LYS A 12 15.40 -21.72 4.90
N LYS A 13 16.46 -21.16 4.29
CA LYS A 13 16.75 -19.72 4.29
C LYS A 13 15.65 -18.88 3.61
N HIS A 14 15.10 -19.35 2.48
CA HIS A 14 14.02 -18.65 1.79
C HIS A 14 12.72 -18.67 2.59
N ILE A 15 12.42 -19.78 3.24
CA ILE A 15 11.23 -19.90 4.10
C ILE A 15 11.34 -18.93 5.29
N LEU A 16 12.51 -18.90 5.95
CA LEU A 16 12.76 -17.97 7.07
C LEU A 16 12.63 -16.51 6.62
N LEU A 17 13.18 -16.15 5.46
CA LEU A 17 13.07 -14.81 4.89
C LEU A 17 11.61 -14.44 4.61
N ILE A 18 10.83 -15.35 4.02
CA ILE A 18 9.41 -15.12 3.75
C ILE A 18 8.65 -14.88 5.06
N LEU A 19 8.88 -15.73 6.08
CA LEU A 19 8.23 -15.57 7.39
C LEU A 19 8.60 -14.24 8.04
N PHE A 20 9.87 -13.83 7.97
CA PHE A 20 10.34 -12.55 8.48
C PHE A 20 9.66 -11.37 7.77
N VAL A 21 9.58 -11.40 6.43
CA VAL A 21 8.89 -10.37 5.64
C VAL A 21 7.39 -10.32 5.99
N MET A 22 6.74 -11.48 6.13
CA MET A 22 5.32 -11.54 6.52
C MET A 22 5.08 -11.00 7.93
N PHE A 23 6.00 -11.24 8.86
CA PHE A 23 5.96 -10.66 10.20
C PHE A 23 6.07 -9.14 10.15
N LEU A 24 7.02 -8.59 9.37
CA LEU A 24 7.18 -7.14 9.20
C LEU A 24 5.95 -6.51 8.53
N LEU A 25 5.38 -7.15 7.52
CA LEU A 25 4.16 -6.66 6.86
C LEU A 25 2.96 -6.70 7.80
N GLY A 26 2.82 -7.76 8.59
CA GLY A 26 1.73 -7.89 9.56
C GLY A 26 1.83 -6.87 10.71
N SER A 27 3.03 -6.52 11.14
CA SER A 27 3.24 -5.50 12.17
C SER A 27 3.02 -4.07 11.69
N ALA A 28 2.99 -3.82 10.37
CA ALA A 28 2.87 -2.49 9.81
C ALA A 28 1.57 -1.76 10.19
N TYR A 29 0.44 -2.46 10.24
CA TYR A 29 -0.86 -1.86 10.60
C TYR A 29 -0.94 -1.47 12.09
N PRO A 30 -0.63 -2.37 13.05
CA PRO A 30 -0.58 -1.99 14.46
C PRO A 30 0.39 -0.85 14.74
N THR A 31 1.60 -0.90 14.16
CA THR A 31 2.61 0.15 14.34
C THR A 31 2.12 1.49 13.79
N ALA A 32 1.48 1.49 12.60
CA ALA A 32 0.88 2.69 12.05
C ALA A 32 -0.21 3.27 12.99
N LYS A 33 -1.05 2.41 13.57
CA LYS A 33 -2.09 2.84 14.52
C LYS A 33 -1.49 3.47 15.77
N LEU A 34 -0.40 2.92 16.30
CA LEU A 34 0.30 3.50 17.44
C LEU A 34 0.86 4.88 17.11
N GLY A 35 1.50 5.04 15.95
CA GLY A 35 2.01 6.34 15.49
C GLY A 35 0.90 7.38 15.29
N LEU A 36 -0.24 6.98 14.73
CA LEU A 36 -1.40 7.88 14.54
C LEU A 36 -2.06 8.25 15.87
N ASN A 37 -2.10 7.34 16.84
CA ASN A 37 -2.60 7.62 18.20
C ASN A 37 -1.70 8.61 18.96
N ALA A 38 -0.42 8.73 18.58
CA ALA A 38 0.50 9.74 19.09
C ALA A 38 0.26 11.16 18.50
N SER A 39 -0.90 11.39 17.88
CA SER A 39 -1.35 12.67 17.30
C SER A 39 -0.55 13.13 16.08
N ILE A 40 0.10 12.21 15.37
CA ILE A 40 0.71 12.51 14.07
C ILE A 40 -0.40 12.55 13.01
N PRO A 41 -0.53 13.63 12.22
CA PRO A 41 -1.49 13.69 11.13
C PRO A 41 -1.28 12.54 10.11
N PRO A 42 -2.33 11.87 9.64
CA PRO A 42 -2.21 10.66 8.83
C PRO A 42 -1.51 10.88 7.48
N ILE A 43 -1.72 12.01 6.83
CA ILE A 43 -1.07 12.30 5.54
C ILE A 43 0.41 12.58 5.76
N LEU A 44 0.73 13.33 6.82
CA LEU A 44 2.12 13.59 7.22
C LEU A 44 2.85 12.30 7.58
N PHE A 45 2.20 11.38 8.30
CA PHE A 45 2.77 10.07 8.61
C PHE A 45 3.15 9.29 7.34
N GLY A 46 2.26 9.29 6.34
CA GLY A 46 2.54 8.73 5.03
C GLY A 46 3.73 9.39 4.32
N ALA A 47 3.83 10.72 4.40
CA ALA A 47 4.93 11.48 3.82
C ALA A 47 6.28 11.12 4.46
N ILE A 48 6.33 11.05 5.79
CA ILE A 48 7.53 10.65 6.54
C ILE A 48 7.98 9.24 6.14
N ARG A 49 7.04 8.29 6.06
CA ARG A 49 7.35 6.93 5.61
C ARG A 49 7.95 6.92 4.21
N MET A 50 7.39 7.67 3.26
CA MET A 50 7.92 7.76 1.90
C MET A 50 9.28 8.45 1.85
N ALA A 51 9.52 9.46 2.70
CA ALA A 51 10.82 10.09 2.87
C ALA A 51 11.88 9.09 3.34
N ILE A 52 11.55 8.25 4.33
CA ILE A 52 12.44 7.21 4.83
C ILE A 52 12.78 6.22 3.71
N VAL A 53 11.78 5.74 2.96
CA VAL A 53 12.01 4.83 1.81
C VAL A 53 12.95 5.47 0.79
N PHE A 54 12.75 6.75 0.46
CA PHE A 54 13.59 7.48 -0.48
C PHE A 54 15.03 7.60 0.02
N ILE A 55 15.23 8.05 1.27
CA ILE A 55 16.55 8.25 1.86
C ILE A 55 17.34 6.93 1.93
N PHE A 56 16.67 5.84 2.33
CA PHE A 56 17.34 4.53 2.41
C PHE A 56 17.70 3.93 1.05
N LEU A 57 16.92 4.22 0.00
CA LEU A 57 17.17 3.64 -1.33
C LEU A 57 18.11 4.47 -2.18
N ILE A 58 18.21 5.77 -1.95
CA ILE A 58 19.09 6.68 -2.74
C ILE A 58 20.53 6.15 -2.90
N PRO A 59 21.23 5.68 -1.83
CA PRO A 59 22.62 5.24 -1.96
C PRO A 59 22.78 4.00 -2.85
N PHE A 60 21.70 3.26 -3.07
CA PHE A 60 21.69 2.01 -3.82
C PHE A 60 21.12 2.15 -5.23
N CYS A 61 20.61 3.32 -5.58
CA CYS A 61 20.05 3.60 -6.89
C CYS A 61 21.15 3.91 -7.89
N LYS A 62 21.20 3.18 -8.99
CA LYS A 62 21.89 3.67 -10.18
C LYS A 62 20.99 4.72 -10.84
N ILE A 63 21.43 5.97 -10.84
CA ILE A 63 20.70 7.10 -11.45
C ILE A 63 20.91 7.02 -12.97
N GLU A 64 20.27 6.08 -13.60
CA GLU A 64 20.15 6.05 -15.05
C GLU A 64 18.75 6.56 -15.40
N LEU A 65 18.68 7.71 -16.07
CA LEU A 65 17.41 8.28 -16.50
C LEU A 65 16.71 7.29 -17.44
N PRO A 66 15.50 6.83 -17.08
CA PRO A 66 14.80 5.86 -17.90
C PRO A 66 14.40 6.46 -19.23
N ASN A 67 14.38 5.64 -20.27
CA ASN A 67 13.86 6.04 -21.59
C ASN A 67 12.47 6.68 -21.43
N LYS A 68 12.17 7.67 -22.26
CA LYS A 68 10.87 8.38 -22.26
C LYS A 68 9.66 7.44 -22.23
N LYS A 69 9.79 6.25 -22.79
CA LYS A 69 8.77 5.18 -22.80
C LYS A 69 8.34 4.74 -21.38
N TYR A 70 9.26 4.74 -20.42
CA TYR A 70 8.99 4.28 -19.05
C TYR A 70 8.57 5.40 -18.11
N PHE A 71 8.72 6.67 -18.53
CA PHE A 71 8.45 7.81 -17.65
C PHE A 71 6.99 7.88 -17.20
N LEU A 72 6.04 7.73 -18.10
CA LEU A 72 4.62 7.77 -17.78
C LEU A 72 4.18 6.58 -16.86
N PRO A 73 4.54 5.31 -17.18
CA PRO A 73 4.28 4.22 -16.25
C PRO A 73 4.97 4.39 -14.88
N LEU A 74 6.19 4.93 -14.83
CA LEU A 74 6.93 5.18 -13.60
C LEU A 74 6.23 6.25 -12.74
N LEU A 75 5.80 7.34 -13.35
CA LEU A 75 5.03 8.38 -12.66
C LEU A 75 3.68 7.84 -12.16
N GLY A 76 2.96 7.10 -13.01
CA GLY A 76 1.71 6.45 -12.64
C GLY A 76 1.87 5.47 -11.47
N PHE A 77 2.89 4.62 -11.51
CA PHE A 77 3.23 3.72 -10.40
C PHE A 77 3.54 4.51 -9.13
N SER A 78 4.37 5.56 -9.23
CA SER A 78 4.80 6.35 -8.09
C SER A 78 3.66 7.12 -7.45
N LEU A 79 2.75 7.70 -8.24
CA LEU A 79 1.57 8.39 -7.72
C LEU A 79 0.57 7.40 -7.10
N CYS A 80 0.32 6.27 -7.75
CA CYS A 80 -0.62 5.29 -7.21
C CYS A 80 -0.06 4.63 -5.94
N MET A 81 1.16 4.07 -5.99
CA MET A 81 1.75 3.31 -4.89
C MET A 81 2.33 4.21 -3.81
N GLY A 82 3.02 5.28 -4.20
CA GLY A 82 3.68 6.21 -3.28
C GLY A 82 2.69 7.14 -2.58
N ALA A 83 1.79 7.78 -3.32
CA ALA A 83 0.83 8.72 -2.75
C ALA A 83 -0.53 8.09 -2.48
N GLY A 84 -1.22 7.54 -3.49
CA GLY A 84 -2.60 7.07 -3.36
C GLY A 84 -2.78 5.97 -2.32
N VAL A 85 -1.96 4.92 -2.39
CA VAL A 85 -2.01 3.80 -1.42
C VAL A 85 -1.76 4.30 0.00
N ASN A 86 -0.71 5.11 0.21
CA ASN A 86 -0.37 5.58 1.55
C ASN A 86 -1.39 6.58 2.11
N LEU A 87 -1.92 7.48 1.26
CA LEU A 87 -2.97 8.42 1.65
C LEU A 87 -4.19 7.69 2.22
N PHE A 88 -4.78 6.82 1.41
CA PHE A 88 -6.01 6.13 1.81
C PHE A 88 -5.79 5.08 2.90
N LEU A 89 -4.62 4.44 2.94
CA LEU A 89 -4.24 3.53 4.01
C LEU A 89 -4.23 4.24 5.36
N TYR A 90 -3.50 5.34 5.49
CA TYR A 90 -3.35 6.02 6.77
C TYR A 90 -4.60 6.76 7.19
N LEU A 91 -5.37 7.33 6.25
CA LEU A 91 -6.69 7.87 6.54
C LEU A 91 -7.62 6.77 7.06
N SER A 92 -7.64 5.59 6.44
CA SER A 92 -8.45 4.46 6.89
C SER A 92 -8.06 4.00 8.29
N VAL A 93 -6.77 3.80 8.56
CA VAL A 93 -6.25 3.38 9.87
C VAL A 93 -6.51 4.45 10.94
N ASN A 94 -6.48 5.73 10.59
CA ASN A 94 -6.74 6.83 11.52
C ASN A 94 -8.19 6.83 12.00
N VAL A 95 -9.16 6.70 11.10
CA VAL A 95 -10.61 6.69 11.44
C VAL A 95 -11.05 5.37 12.07
N ALA A 96 -10.35 4.26 11.82
CA ALA A 96 -10.74 2.94 12.30
C ALA A 96 -10.58 2.83 13.82
N THR A 97 -11.60 2.36 14.51
CA THR A 97 -11.52 1.94 15.91
C THR A 97 -11.01 0.49 15.99
N ILE A 98 -11.43 -0.35 15.05
CA ILE A 98 -11.04 -1.75 14.95
C ILE A 98 -10.23 -1.96 13.66
N LEU A 99 -8.99 -2.49 13.76
CA LEU A 99 -8.12 -2.69 12.60
C LEU A 99 -8.49 -3.91 11.75
N SER A 100 -9.13 -4.92 12.33
CA SER A 100 -9.41 -6.19 11.62
C SER A 100 -10.19 -6.01 10.32
N PRO A 101 -11.31 -5.25 10.27
CA PRO A 101 -12.05 -5.01 9.04
C PRO A 101 -11.20 -4.30 7.98
N ILE A 102 -10.33 -3.37 8.41
CA ILE A 102 -9.45 -2.61 7.52
C ILE A 102 -8.41 -3.52 6.87
N VAL A 103 -7.76 -4.38 7.66
CA VAL A 103 -6.76 -5.34 7.16
C VAL A 103 -7.39 -6.34 6.17
N ILE A 104 -8.60 -6.81 6.46
CA ILE A 104 -9.33 -7.72 5.55
C ILE A 104 -9.75 -6.95 4.29
N GLY A 105 -10.27 -5.73 4.44
CA GLY A 105 -10.65 -4.86 3.32
C GLY A 105 -9.49 -4.57 2.36
N ALA A 106 -8.28 -4.42 2.88
CA ALA A 106 -7.08 -4.22 2.06
C ALA A 106 -6.82 -5.40 1.09
N GLN A 107 -7.27 -6.62 1.41
CA GLN A 107 -7.11 -7.80 0.55
C GLN A 107 -7.93 -7.71 -0.74
N LEU A 108 -8.92 -6.79 -0.84
CA LEU A 108 -9.60 -6.47 -2.10
C LEU A 108 -8.64 -6.03 -3.21
N SER A 109 -7.46 -5.55 -2.86
CA SER A 109 -6.43 -5.19 -3.83
C SER A 109 -6.08 -6.34 -4.77
N ILE A 110 -6.15 -7.60 -4.31
CA ILE A 110 -5.82 -8.78 -5.11
C ILE A 110 -6.86 -9.02 -6.22
N PRO A 111 -8.17 -9.19 -5.92
CA PRO A 111 -9.18 -9.38 -6.96
C PRO A 111 -9.32 -8.15 -7.87
N LEU A 112 -9.19 -6.94 -7.34
CA LEU A 112 -9.19 -5.71 -8.14
C LEU A 112 -7.99 -5.66 -9.10
N ALA A 113 -6.80 -6.07 -8.67
CA ALA A 113 -5.64 -6.14 -9.56
C ALA A 113 -5.86 -7.10 -10.74
N ILE A 114 -6.57 -8.22 -10.53
CA ILE A 114 -6.91 -9.15 -11.60
C ILE A 114 -7.89 -8.52 -12.59
N ILE A 115 -8.95 -7.85 -12.10
CA ILE A 115 -9.95 -7.19 -12.93
C ILE A 115 -9.30 -6.06 -13.74
N ILE A 116 -8.58 -5.16 -13.08
CA ILE A 116 -7.94 -4.00 -13.72
C ILE A 116 -6.88 -4.46 -14.72
N SER A 117 -6.12 -5.49 -14.39
CA SER A 117 -5.14 -6.10 -15.30
C SER A 117 -5.79 -6.68 -16.56
N SER A 118 -6.95 -7.31 -16.40
CA SER A 118 -7.73 -7.82 -17.56
C SER A 118 -8.17 -6.69 -18.49
N ILE A 119 -8.59 -5.55 -17.93
CA ILE A 119 -9.05 -4.40 -18.71
C ILE A 119 -7.89 -3.71 -19.44
N PHE A 120 -6.78 -3.47 -18.75
CA PHE A 120 -5.66 -2.67 -19.28
C PHE A 120 -4.67 -3.47 -20.12
N ILE A 121 -4.49 -4.75 -19.82
CA ILE A 121 -3.48 -5.62 -20.47
C ILE A 121 -4.15 -6.63 -21.42
N GLY A 122 -5.50 -6.78 -21.35
CA GLY A 122 -6.23 -7.74 -22.16
C GLY A 122 -6.09 -9.20 -21.70
N GLU A 123 -5.73 -9.42 -20.43
CA GLU A 123 -5.64 -10.79 -19.88
C GLU A 123 -7.04 -11.40 -19.73
N THR A 124 -7.22 -12.62 -20.22
CA THR A 124 -8.50 -13.33 -20.05
C THR A 124 -8.63 -13.87 -18.61
N ILE A 125 -9.75 -13.54 -17.98
CA ILE A 125 -10.07 -14.05 -16.65
C ILE A 125 -10.77 -15.41 -16.81
N THR A 126 -10.15 -16.47 -16.31
CA THR A 126 -10.75 -17.83 -16.30
C THR A 126 -11.99 -17.84 -15.38
N TYR A 127 -12.98 -18.66 -15.70
CA TYR A 127 -14.20 -18.83 -14.91
C TYR A 127 -13.93 -19.10 -13.41
N LYS A 128 -12.93 -19.93 -13.11
CA LYS A 128 -12.49 -20.19 -11.72
C LYS A 128 -12.02 -18.93 -11.00
N LYS A 129 -11.32 -18.03 -11.69
CA LYS A 129 -10.88 -16.73 -11.12
C LYS A 129 -12.07 -15.82 -10.87
N TRP A 130 -13.11 -15.83 -11.71
CA TRP A 130 -14.34 -15.07 -11.50
C TRP A 130 -15.06 -15.49 -10.21
N ILE A 131 -15.18 -16.81 -9.98
CA ILE A 131 -15.78 -17.31 -8.72
C ILE A 131 -15.00 -16.78 -7.50
N LEU A 132 -13.67 -16.84 -7.53
CA LEU A 132 -12.84 -16.34 -6.41
C LEU A 132 -12.98 -14.82 -6.20
N ILE A 133 -13.05 -14.05 -7.29
CA ILE A 133 -13.27 -12.60 -7.23
C ILE A 133 -14.62 -12.30 -6.57
N ILE A 134 -15.69 -12.92 -7.05
CA ILE A 134 -17.05 -12.72 -6.49
C ILE A 134 -17.09 -13.14 -5.01
N SER A 135 -16.50 -14.29 -4.65
CA SER A 135 -16.43 -14.75 -3.26
C SER A 135 -15.69 -13.75 -2.36
N SER A 136 -14.63 -13.13 -2.86
CA SER A 136 -13.87 -12.11 -2.10
C SER A 136 -14.73 -10.85 -1.85
N PHE A 137 -15.48 -10.38 -2.84
CA PHE A 137 -16.39 -9.24 -2.67
C PHE A 137 -17.53 -9.57 -1.68
N ILE A 138 -18.13 -10.76 -1.80
CA ILE A 138 -19.18 -11.21 -0.87
C ILE A 138 -18.62 -11.27 0.56
N GLY A 139 -17.40 -11.79 0.76
CA GLY A 139 -16.76 -11.83 2.07
C GLY A 139 -16.62 -10.47 2.73
N ILE A 140 -16.27 -9.44 1.96
CA ILE A 140 -16.15 -8.07 2.50
C ILE A 140 -17.51 -7.43 2.73
N LEU A 141 -18.49 -7.67 1.87
CA LEU A 141 -19.84 -7.22 2.11
C LEU A 141 -20.41 -7.79 3.42
N LEU A 142 -20.18 -9.10 3.69
CA LEU A 142 -20.60 -9.73 4.94
C LEU A 142 -19.97 -9.06 6.16
N ILE A 143 -18.73 -8.62 6.09
CA ILE A 143 -18.09 -7.85 7.16
C ILE A 143 -18.81 -6.52 7.36
N GLY A 144 -19.14 -5.80 6.28
CA GLY A 144 -19.82 -4.51 6.35
C GLY A 144 -21.24 -4.56 6.94
N PHE A 145 -21.88 -5.74 6.96
CA PHE A 145 -23.21 -5.94 7.55
C PHE A 145 -23.19 -6.28 9.05
N ASP A 146 -22.03 -6.48 9.67
CA ASP A 146 -21.97 -6.67 11.11
C ASP A 146 -22.31 -5.36 11.83
N PRO A 147 -23.37 -5.31 12.69
CA PRO A 147 -23.73 -4.09 13.42
C PRO A 147 -22.62 -3.51 14.29
N LYS A 148 -21.68 -4.35 14.74
CA LYS A 148 -20.50 -3.92 15.51
C LYS A 148 -19.48 -3.13 14.67
N ILE A 149 -19.62 -3.17 13.36
CA ILE A 149 -18.70 -2.54 12.40
C ILE A 149 -19.39 -1.36 11.70
N ALA A 150 -20.61 -1.00 12.09
CA ALA A 150 -21.32 0.12 11.49
C ALA A 150 -20.53 1.45 11.59
N ASP A 151 -19.77 1.63 12.66
CA ASP A 151 -18.90 2.80 12.86
C ASP A 151 -17.62 2.76 12.00
N GLU A 152 -17.29 1.62 11.39
CA GLU A 152 -16.09 1.42 10.56
C GLU A 152 -16.35 1.63 9.06
N ILE A 153 -17.57 1.97 8.64
CA ILE A 153 -17.95 2.09 7.21
C ILE A 153 -17.05 3.08 6.47
N LEU A 154 -16.71 4.21 7.11
CA LEU A 154 -15.81 5.20 6.51
C LEU A 154 -14.40 4.62 6.33
N GLY A 155 -13.88 3.91 7.32
CA GLY A 155 -12.60 3.21 7.25
C GLY A 155 -12.58 2.16 6.14
N LEU A 156 -13.66 1.37 6.02
CA LEU A 156 -13.83 0.38 4.96
C LEU A 156 -13.88 1.03 3.56
N PHE A 157 -14.59 2.14 3.42
CA PHE A 157 -14.62 2.87 2.16
C PHE A 157 -13.23 3.38 1.75
N LEU A 158 -12.48 3.97 2.69
CA LEU A 158 -11.14 4.47 2.45
C LEU A 158 -10.17 3.33 2.08
N ILE A 159 -10.26 2.18 2.74
CA ILE A 159 -9.39 1.05 2.40
C ILE A 159 -9.76 0.43 1.04
N CYS A 160 -11.02 0.48 0.61
CA CYS A 160 -11.41 0.10 -0.75
C CYS A 160 -10.80 1.05 -1.79
N CYS A 161 -10.78 2.37 -1.52
CA CYS A 161 -10.07 3.32 -2.38
C CYS A 161 -8.57 3.00 -2.45
N MET A 162 -7.93 2.70 -1.32
CA MET A 162 -6.55 2.23 -1.28
C MET A 162 -6.34 1.01 -2.17
N ALA A 163 -7.24 0.02 -2.09
CA ALA A 163 -7.15 -1.21 -2.86
C ALA A 163 -7.22 -0.97 -4.38
N ILE A 164 -7.99 0.03 -4.84
CA ILE A 164 -8.04 0.46 -6.24
C ILE A 164 -6.68 1.05 -6.66
N PHE A 165 -6.11 1.98 -5.87
CA PHE A 165 -4.81 2.56 -6.17
C PHE A 165 -3.70 1.51 -6.18
N TYR A 166 -3.75 0.54 -5.25
CA TYR A 166 -2.82 -0.57 -5.22
C TYR A 166 -2.92 -1.44 -6.48
N ALA A 167 -4.15 -1.75 -6.90
CA ALA A 167 -4.39 -2.53 -8.11
C ALA A 167 -3.89 -1.81 -9.38
N LEU A 168 -4.11 -0.49 -9.49
CA LEU A 168 -3.55 0.33 -10.57
C LEU A 168 -2.02 0.33 -10.55
N ALA A 169 -1.42 0.47 -9.37
CA ALA A 169 0.03 0.39 -9.21
C ALA A 169 0.60 -0.95 -9.71
N GLN A 170 -0.08 -2.06 -9.43
CA GLN A 170 0.30 -3.39 -9.93
C GLN A 170 0.30 -3.46 -11.46
N VAL A 171 -0.65 -2.81 -12.13
CA VAL A 171 -0.68 -2.73 -13.59
C VAL A 171 0.51 -1.93 -14.11
N PHE A 172 0.77 -0.75 -13.55
CA PHE A 172 1.94 0.06 -13.94
C PHE A 172 3.26 -0.67 -13.69
N SER A 173 3.38 -1.42 -12.59
CA SER A 173 4.59 -2.18 -12.26
C SER A 173 4.94 -3.23 -13.32
N ARG A 174 3.96 -3.75 -14.05
CA ARG A 174 4.21 -4.71 -15.15
C ARG A 174 4.94 -4.09 -16.34
N TYR A 175 4.73 -2.78 -16.58
CA TYR A 175 5.45 -2.05 -17.61
C TYR A 175 6.87 -1.66 -17.19
N LEU A 176 7.19 -1.77 -15.89
CA LEU A 176 8.46 -1.36 -15.31
C LEU A 176 9.42 -2.54 -15.03
N LYS A 177 9.10 -3.74 -15.50
CA LYS A 177 9.89 -4.97 -15.23
C LYS A 177 11.34 -4.89 -15.68
N GLU A 178 11.66 -4.06 -16.67
CA GLU A 178 13.01 -3.89 -17.21
C GLU A 178 13.83 -2.87 -16.42
N LEU A 179 13.18 -2.07 -15.55
CA LEU A 179 13.87 -1.08 -14.72
C LEU A 179 14.39 -1.72 -13.42
N ASP A 180 15.47 -1.16 -12.89
CA ASP A 180 15.96 -1.56 -11.57
C ASP A 180 14.90 -1.30 -10.50
N VAL A 181 14.63 -2.33 -9.73
CA VAL A 181 13.65 -2.29 -8.63
C VAL A 181 14.02 -1.23 -7.60
N LYS A 182 15.31 -1.03 -7.32
CA LYS A 182 15.79 -0.03 -6.35
C LYS A 182 15.49 1.38 -6.86
N PHE A 183 15.80 1.64 -8.13
CA PHE A 183 15.49 2.93 -8.76
C PHE A 183 13.98 3.20 -8.78
N THR A 184 13.18 2.23 -9.20
CA THR A 184 11.71 2.37 -9.26
C THR A 184 11.12 2.69 -7.89
N ASN A 185 11.53 1.98 -6.82
CA ASN A 185 11.04 2.24 -5.48
C ASN A 185 11.62 3.53 -4.86
N GLY A 186 12.86 3.88 -5.17
CA GLY A 186 13.45 5.16 -4.76
C GLY A 186 12.70 6.35 -5.37
N PHE A 187 12.41 6.29 -6.67
CA PHE A 187 11.62 7.31 -7.37
C PHE A 187 10.18 7.39 -6.84
N MET A 188 9.55 6.24 -6.57
CA MET A 188 8.25 6.16 -5.90
C MET A 188 8.28 6.84 -4.53
N GLY A 189 9.32 6.60 -3.73
CA GLY A 189 9.50 7.25 -2.42
C GLY A 189 9.59 8.76 -2.53
N MET A 190 10.36 9.27 -3.51
CA MET A 190 10.50 10.70 -3.78
C MET A 190 9.16 11.33 -4.18
N VAL A 191 8.51 10.79 -5.20
CA VAL A 191 7.22 11.32 -5.70
C VAL A 191 6.15 11.21 -4.62
N GLY A 192 6.08 10.07 -3.92
CA GLY A 192 5.13 9.84 -2.82
C GLY A 192 5.33 10.84 -1.67
N CYS A 193 6.58 11.07 -1.26
CA CYS A 193 6.92 12.05 -0.23
C CYS A 193 6.47 13.46 -0.63
N VAL A 194 6.85 13.93 -1.82
CA VAL A 194 6.51 15.28 -2.29
C VAL A 194 5.00 15.47 -2.40
N THR A 195 4.29 14.53 -3.01
CA THR A 195 2.83 14.62 -3.17
C THR A 195 2.10 14.59 -1.83
N LEU A 196 2.48 13.69 -0.91
CA LEU A 196 1.87 13.61 0.40
C LEU A 196 2.19 14.83 1.28
N LEU A 197 3.40 15.39 1.20
CA LEU A 197 3.71 16.65 1.89
C LEU A 197 2.86 17.81 1.38
N ILE A 198 2.67 17.94 0.08
CA ILE A 198 1.79 18.95 -0.50
C ILE A 198 0.36 18.76 0.02
N LEU A 199 -0.17 17.53 -0.02
CA LEU A 199 -1.51 17.23 0.48
C LEU A 199 -1.64 17.48 1.99
N SER A 200 -0.62 17.14 2.79
CA SER A 200 -0.60 17.40 4.23
C SER A 200 -0.68 18.90 4.53
N ILE A 201 0.07 19.73 3.80
CA ILE A 201 0.01 21.19 3.97
C ILE A 201 -1.39 21.75 3.66
N PHE A 202 -2.06 21.22 2.63
CA PHE A 202 -3.39 21.70 2.24
C PHE A 202 -4.52 21.23 3.17
N PHE A 203 -4.46 19.96 3.62
CA PHE A 203 -5.58 19.34 4.35
C PHE A 203 -5.36 19.27 5.87
N GLU A 204 -4.12 19.18 6.34
CA GLU A 204 -3.79 19.04 7.77
C GLU A 204 -3.27 20.35 8.40
N GLY A 205 -3.06 21.39 7.58
CA GLY A 205 -2.67 22.72 8.06
C GLY A 205 -1.18 22.81 8.44
N ASN A 206 -0.84 23.39 9.60
CA ASN A 206 0.53 23.69 10.01
C ASN A 206 1.35 22.43 10.33
N THR A 207 1.70 21.65 9.31
CA THR A 207 2.52 20.44 9.36
C THR A 207 3.83 20.64 10.15
N ILE A 208 4.45 21.82 10.01
CA ILE A 208 5.71 22.18 10.71
C ILE A 208 5.49 22.31 12.22
N VAL A 209 4.35 22.80 12.65
CA VAL A 209 4.02 22.94 14.09
C VAL A 209 3.77 21.56 14.70
N HIS A 210 3.12 20.67 13.98
CA HIS A 210 2.92 19.29 14.41
C HIS A 210 4.27 18.57 14.58
N LEU A 211 5.20 18.71 13.63
CA LEU A 211 6.55 18.12 13.73
C LEU A 211 7.36 18.64 14.94
N LYS A 212 7.21 19.93 15.30
CA LYS A 212 7.90 20.51 16.47
C LYS A 212 7.31 20.06 17.80
N ASN A 213 6.03 19.75 17.83
CA ASN A 213 5.30 19.37 19.06
C ASN A 213 5.23 17.87 19.29
N LEU A 214 5.88 17.05 18.43
CA LEU A 214 5.94 15.60 18.61
C LEU A 214 6.76 15.26 19.85
N ASN A 215 6.12 14.59 20.80
CA ASN A 215 6.81 14.03 21.97
C ASN A 215 7.76 12.90 21.53
N PHE A 216 8.82 12.70 22.29
CA PHE A 216 9.83 11.65 22.02
C PHE A 216 9.21 10.26 21.84
N GLU A 217 8.10 9.98 22.52
CA GLU A 217 7.33 8.72 22.39
C GLU A 217 6.71 8.51 21.00
N ALA A 218 6.51 9.58 20.22
CA ALA A 218 6.00 9.49 18.86
C ALA A 218 7.07 9.03 17.83
N TRP A 219 8.35 9.05 18.24
CA TRP A 219 9.49 8.65 17.41
C TRP A 219 10.01 7.22 17.69
N LEU A 220 9.49 6.58 18.74
CA LEU A 220 9.78 5.19 19.11
C LEU A 220 8.76 4.21 18.52
#